data_7bb0b18ca4e2fd7b6412f37eb11c4469
#
_entry.id   7bb0b18ca4e2fd7b6412f37eb11c4469
#
_cell.length_a   1.000
_cell.length_b   1.000
_cell.length_c   1.000
_cell.angle_alpha   90.00
_cell.angle_beta   90.00
_cell.angle_gamma   90.00
#
_symmetry.space_group_name_H-M   'P 1'
#
loop_
_entity.id
_entity.type
_entity.pdbx_description
1 polymer ?
#
loop_
_entity_poly.entity_id
_entity_poly.type
_entity_poly.pdbx_seq_one_letter_code
_entity_poly.pdbx_strand_id
1 'polypeptide(L)'
;LLAERGLTERDIKVINLDTGSTQAALVSNGVDAAFGGRELFKLRDKGLIDIIYDNPSQDVRYTRQTALVVSSDYEKEHPQNVQKVVDTLVDAAKWSSDEGHAEQVFAEWAKSNDPVESLRADFAGSSLRDKVSPLVDNFLIGRYQAVADQAKAEKLIRRPVTVEGWFAPGYLQAALKSRGLEHYWTPYGPDGKQPAADAVAVATSKQGS
;
A
#
# COMPACT_ATOMS: atom_id res chain seq x y z
N LEU A 1 -9.45 11.69 -11.63
CA LEU A 1 -10.87 12.01 -11.43
C LEU A 1 -11.23 13.39 -11.98
N LEU A 2 -10.66 14.50 -11.48
CA LEU A 2 -10.99 15.85 -11.95
C LEU A 2 -10.69 16.01 -13.46
N ALA A 3 -9.49 15.62 -13.89
CA ALA A 3 -9.06 15.73 -15.29
C ALA A 3 -9.95 14.91 -16.24
N GLU A 4 -10.45 13.76 -15.82
CA GLU A 4 -11.40 12.92 -16.60
C GLU A 4 -12.74 13.62 -16.83
N ARG A 5 -13.05 14.63 -16.02
CA ARG A 5 -14.26 15.45 -16.12
C ARG A 5 -13.99 16.85 -16.65
N GLY A 6 -12.77 17.11 -17.16
CA GLY A 6 -12.37 18.42 -17.65
C GLY A 6 -12.18 19.48 -16.54
N LEU A 7 -12.08 19.04 -15.29
CA LEU A 7 -11.87 19.91 -14.12
C LEU A 7 -10.42 19.91 -13.68
N THR A 8 -10.04 20.96 -12.97
CA THR A 8 -8.70 21.14 -12.39
C THR A 8 -8.82 21.44 -10.90
N GLU A 9 -7.71 21.47 -10.19
CA GLU A 9 -7.68 21.90 -8.78
C GLU A 9 -8.16 23.36 -8.57
N ARG A 10 -8.20 24.18 -9.64
CA ARG A 10 -8.69 25.55 -9.57
C ARG A 10 -10.22 25.64 -9.52
N ASP A 11 -10.89 24.57 -9.93
CA ASP A 11 -12.34 24.47 -9.94
C ASP A 11 -12.92 24.02 -8.60
N ILE A 12 -12.04 23.66 -7.65
CA ILE A 12 -12.37 23.24 -6.29
C ILE A 12 -11.53 24.00 -5.26
N LYS A 13 -12.09 24.13 -4.04
CA LYS A 13 -11.33 24.64 -2.90
C LYS A 13 -10.82 23.47 -2.07
N VAL A 14 -9.53 23.18 -2.16
CA VAL A 14 -8.87 22.13 -1.35
C VAL A 14 -8.52 22.66 0.03
N ILE A 15 -8.89 21.89 1.06
CA ILE A 15 -8.58 22.17 2.47
C ILE A 15 -7.85 20.93 3.02
N ASN A 16 -6.68 21.13 3.62
CA ASN A 16 -5.95 20.05 4.29
C ASN A 16 -6.43 19.92 5.73
N LEU A 17 -6.97 18.77 6.07
CA LEU A 17 -7.46 18.43 7.40
C LEU A 17 -6.84 17.10 7.84
N ASP A 18 -6.66 16.92 9.14
CA ASP A 18 -6.39 15.60 9.72
C ASP A 18 -7.66 14.72 9.68
N THR A 19 -7.49 13.42 9.92
CA THR A 19 -8.58 12.44 9.82
C THR A 19 -9.78 12.79 10.70
N GLY A 20 -9.55 13.20 11.95
CA GLY A 20 -10.63 13.54 12.88
C GLY A 20 -11.39 14.80 12.46
N SER A 21 -10.65 15.84 12.08
CA SER A 21 -11.19 17.08 11.54
C SER A 21 -11.96 16.88 10.24
N THR A 22 -11.49 15.97 9.39
CA THR A 22 -12.18 15.61 8.13
C THR A 22 -13.57 15.00 8.41
N GLN A 23 -13.66 14.06 9.34
CA GLN A 23 -14.94 13.46 9.73
C GLN A 23 -15.89 14.51 10.29
N ALA A 24 -15.42 15.38 11.19
CA ALA A 24 -16.23 16.45 11.76
C ALA A 24 -16.71 17.45 10.70
N ALA A 25 -15.83 17.83 9.76
CA ALA A 25 -16.16 18.74 8.68
C ALA A 25 -17.21 18.17 7.72
N LEU A 26 -17.15 16.88 7.39
CA LEU A 26 -18.16 16.19 6.57
C LEU A 26 -19.53 16.20 7.28
N VAL A 27 -19.58 15.81 8.55
CA VAL A 27 -20.83 15.72 9.32
C VAL A 27 -21.46 17.10 9.55
N SER A 28 -20.67 18.14 9.71
CA SER A 28 -21.14 19.52 9.92
C SER A 28 -21.38 20.29 8.63
N ASN A 29 -21.23 19.67 7.46
CA ASN A 29 -21.26 20.33 6.14
C ASN A 29 -20.20 21.45 6.01
N GLY A 30 -19.09 21.36 6.71
CA GLY A 30 -17.94 22.26 6.58
C GLY A 30 -17.14 22.01 5.29
N VAL A 31 -17.30 20.86 4.68
CA VAL A 31 -16.79 20.47 3.35
C VAL A 31 -17.86 19.69 2.60
N ASP A 32 -17.90 19.84 1.27
CA ASP A 32 -18.86 19.15 0.41
C ASP A 32 -18.45 17.69 0.13
N ALA A 33 -17.15 17.41 0.09
CA ALA A 33 -16.60 16.08 -0.12
C ALA A 33 -15.21 15.97 0.54
N ALA A 34 -14.76 14.75 0.77
CA ALA A 34 -13.42 14.48 1.28
C ALA A 34 -12.84 13.22 0.66
N PHE A 35 -11.51 13.18 0.57
CA PHE A 35 -10.77 11.93 0.39
C PHE A 35 -10.48 11.33 1.76
N GLY A 36 -10.71 10.04 1.90
CA GLY A 36 -10.43 9.31 3.12
C GLY A 36 -10.35 7.82 2.87
N GLY A 37 -10.06 7.08 3.91
CA GLY A 37 -9.99 5.63 3.91
C GLY A 37 -11.18 4.99 4.63
N ARG A 38 -10.93 3.79 5.15
CA ARG A 38 -11.92 2.98 5.87
C ARG A 38 -12.52 3.66 7.11
N GLU A 39 -11.83 4.63 7.69
CA GLU A 39 -12.31 5.42 8.81
C GLU A 39 -13.61 6.16 8.50
N LEU A 40 -13.89 6.43 7.22
CA LEU A 40 -15.14 7.07 6.79
C LEU A 40 -16.32 6.08 6.69
N PHE A 41 -16.07 4.78 6.62
CA PHE A 41 -17.14 3.77 6.49
C PHE A 41 -18.11 3.81 7.67
N LYS A 42 -17.65 4.14 8.87
CA LYS A 42 -18.54 4.32 10.04
C LYS A 42 -19.57 5.45 9.84
N LEU A 43 -19.21 6.50 9.11
CA LEU A 43 -20.14 7.59 8.80
C LEU A 43 -21.13 7.17 7.72
N ARG A 44 -20.67 6.45 6.69
CA ARG A 44 -21.51 5.83 5.67
C ARG A 44 -22.54 4.88 6.30
N ASP A 45 -22.09 3.98 7.17
CA ASP A 45 -22.95 2.97 7.81
C ASP A 45 -24.01 3.60 8.73
N LYS A 46 -23.78 4.82 9.18
CA LYS A 46 -24.75 5.64 9.91
C LYS A 46 -25.65 6.50 8.99
N GLY A 47 -25.46 6.41 7.67
CA GLY A 47 -26.21 7.22 6.70
C GLY A 47 -25.87 8.72 6.73
N LEU A 48 -24.69 9.09 7.24
CA LEU A 48 -24.25 10.48 7.36
C LEU A 48 -23.50 10.98 6.12
N ILE A 49 -22.96 10.08 5.32
CA ILE A 49 -22.25 10.36 4.06
C ILE A 49 -22.54 9.28 3.04
N ASP A 50 -22.36 9.62 1.75
CA ASP A 50 -22.36 8.70 0.63
C ASP A 50 -20.93 8.56 0.07
N ILE A 51 -20.54 7.35 -0.33
CA ILE A 51 -19.28 7.11 -1.04
C ILE A 51 -19.57 7.22 -2.55
N ILE A 52 -19.11 8.30 -3.16
CA ILE A 52 -19.32 8.59 -4.58
C ILE A 52 -18.25 7.97 -5.49
N TYR A 53 -17.13 7.56 -4.92
CA TYR A 53 -16.04 6.86 -5.62
C TYR A 53 -15.29 5.99 -4.63
N ASP A 54 -15.06 4.75 -5.01
CA ASP A 54 -14.23 3.82 -4.26
C ASP A 54 -13.20 3.19 -5.20
N ASN A 55 -11.96 3.04 -4.71
CA ASN A 55 -10.95 2.34 -5.47
C ASN A 55 -11.25 0.85 -5.45
N PRO A 56 -11.21 0.16 -6.61
CA PRO A 56 -11.34 -1.29 -6.62
C PRO A 56 -10.28 -1.92 -5.72
N SER A 57 -10.69 -2.56 -4.65
CA SER A 57 -9.79 -3.21 -3.68
C SER A 57 -8.91 -4.31 -4.31
N GLN A 58 -9.33 -4.79 -5.48
CA GLN A 58 -8.63 -5.79 -6.30
C GLN A 58 -7.58 -5.18 -7.23
N ASP A 59 -7.59 -3.86 -7.45
CA ASP A 59 -6.65 -3.23 -8.36
C ASP A 59 -5.35 -2.89 -7.62
N VAL A 60 -4.31 -3.67 -7.89
CA VAL A 60 -2.99 -3.54 -7.28
C VAL A 60 -2.39 -2.13 -7.47
N ARG A 61 -2.82 -1.37 -8.48
CA ARG A 61 -2.38 0.01 -8.70
C ARG A 61 -2.76 0.94 -7.56
N TYR A 62 -3.77 0.60 -6.79
CA TYR A 62 -4.27 1.41 -5.68
C TYR A 62 -3.97 0.82 -4.30
N THR A 63 -3.61 -0.47 -4.21
CA THR A 63 -3.48 -1.18 -2.95
C THR A 63 -2.05 -1.29 -2.42
N ARG A 64 -1.02 -1.11 -3.27
CA ARG A 64 0.39 -1.27 -2.91
C ARG A 64 1.12 0.07 -2.99
N GLN A 65 1.00 0.88 -1.94
CA GLN A 65 1.58 2.23 -1.93
C GLN A 65 2.35 2.56 -0.65
N THR A 66 2.33 1.68 0.34
CA THR A 66 3.00 1.92 1.62
C THR A 66 4.40 1.34 1.62
N ALA A 67 5.35 2.10 2.15
CA ALA A 67 6.72 1.67 2.34
C ALA A 67 7.23 2.08 3.72
N LEU A 68 8.15 1.29 4.29
CA LEU A 68 8.94 1.72 5.42
C LEU A 68 9.96 2.75 4.94
N VAL A 69 9.98 3.90 5.58
CA VAL A 69 10.90 4.99 5.24
C VAL A 69 11.87 5.21 6.40
N VAL A 70 13.13 5.37 6.08
CA VAL A 70 14.20 5.67 7.03
C VAL A 70 15.04 6.84 6.49
N SER A 71 15.55 7.71 7.36
CA SER A 71 16.48 8.75 6.91
C SER A 71 17.84 8.14 6.51
N SER A 72 18.46 8.71 5.47
CA SER A 72 19.75 8.22 4.99
C SER A 72 20.86 8.30 6.05
N ASP A 73 20.79 9.28 6.94
CA ASP A 73 21.79 9.41 8.01
C ASP A 73 21.58 8.31 9.05
N TYR A 74 20.35 8.04 9.48
CA TYR A 74 20.10 6.93 10.41
C TYR A 74 20.47 5.57 9.81
N GLU A 75 20.17 5.34 8.53
CA GLU A 75 20.56 4.10 7.84
C GLU A 75 22.08 3.90 7.86
N LYS A 76 22.85 4.95 7.55
CA LYS A 76 24.33 4.89 7.57
C LYS A 76 24.90 4.64 8.96
N GLU A 77 24.33 5.29 9.98
CA GLU A 77 24.81 5.20 11.35
C GLU A 77 24.37 3.89 12.04
N HIS A 78 23.19 3.38 11.66
CA HIS A 78 22.53 2.26 12.35
C HIS A 78 22.02 1.18 11.41
N PRO A 79 22.80 0.67 10.44
CA PRO A 79 22.32 -0.30 9.46
C PRO A 79 21.80 -1.60 10.09
N GLN A 80 22.37 -2.01 11.22
CA GLN A 80 21.91 -3.20 11.94
C GLN A 80 20.52 -3.01 12.58
N ASN A 81 20.18 -1.80 13.01
CA ASN A 81 18.86 -1.52 13.54
C ASN A 81 17.81 -1.51 12.41
N VAL A 82 18.17 -0.94 11.25
CA VAL A 82 17.31 -1.01 10.05
C VAL A 82 17.05 -2.46 9.67
N GLN A 83 18.09 -3.32 9.66
CA GLN A 83 17.94 -4.74 9.38
C GLN A 83 16.98 -5.42 10.37
N LYS A 84 17.11 -5.17 11.68
CA LYS A 84 16.23 -5.76 12.70
C LYS A 84 14.77 -5.36 12.52
N VAL A 85 14.53 -4.11 12.14
CA VAL A 85 13.15 -3.63 11.86
C VAL A 85 12.59 -4.34 10.63
N VAL A 86 13.37 -4.44 9.55
CA VAL A 86 12.95 -5.17 8.33
C VAL A 86 12.72 -6.64 8.62
N ASP A 87 13.58 -7.27 9.40
CA ASP A 87 13.44 -8.65 9.87
C ASP A 87 12.11 -8.87 10.59
N THR A 88 11.77 -7.98 11.52
CA THR A 88 10.51 -8.03 12.28
C THR A 88 9.30 -7.84 11.36
N LEU A 89 9.38 -6.92 10.39
CA LEU A 89 8.31 -6.71 9.43
C LEU A 89 8.09 -7.93 8.52
N VAL A 90 9.17 -8.62 8.12
CA VAL A 90 9.05 -9.86 7.33
C VAL A 90 8.41 -10.96 8.16
N ASP A 91 8.76 -11.10 9.44
CA ASP A 91 8.14 -12.07 10.35
C ASP A 91 6.64 -11.77 10.54
N ALA A 92 6.29 -10.50 10.76
CA ALA A 92 4.89 -10.07 10.87
C ALA A 92 4.12 -10.31 9.57
N ALA A 93 4.70 -9.97 8.41
CA ALA A 93 4.10 -10.22 7.11
C ALA A 93 3.88 -11.71 6.85
N LYS A 94 4.87 -12.56 7.23
CA LYS A 94 4.73 -14.02 7.11
C LYS A 94 3.60 -14.56 7.96
N TRP A 95 3.50 -14.12 9.22
CA TRP A 95 2.42 -14.51 10.12
C TRP A 95 1.06 -14.05 9.60
N SER A 96 0.97 -12.79 9.16
CA SER A 96 -0.27 -12.22 8.61
C SER A 96 -0.68 -12.80 7.26
N SER A 97 0.23 -13.46 6.55
CA SER A 97 -0.04 -14.11 5.26
C SER A 97 -0.74 -15.46 5.39
N ASP A 98 -0.87 -15.99 6.60
CA ASP A 98 -1.51 -17.27 6.85
C ASP A 98 -3.03 -17.06 6.99
N GLU A 99 -3.81 -17.67 6.09
CA GLU A 99 -5.28 -17.60 6.12
C GLU A 99 -5.86 -18.16 7.42
N GLY A 100 -5.15 -19.09 8.09
CA GLY A 100 -5.52 -19.58 9.41
C GLY A 100 -5.48 -18.51 10.50
N HIS A 101 -4.77 -17.43 10.29
CA HIS A 101 -4.67 -16.29 11.22
C HIS A 101 -5.61 -15.12 10.86
N ALA A 102 -6.43 -15.23 9.81
CA ALA A 102 -7.22 -14.12 9.26
C ALA A 102 -7.99 -13.33 10.33
N GLU A 103 -8.75 -14.05 11.18
CA GLU A 103 -9.54 -13.41 12.24
C GLU A 103 -8.67 -12.70 13.30
N GLN A 104 -7.51 -13.27 13.63
CA GLN A 104 -6.57 -12.64 14.56
C GLN A 104 -5.94 -11.39 13.93
N VAL A 105 -5.56 -11.48 12.65
CA VAL A 105 -5.04 -10.34 11.88
C VAL A 105 -6.05 -9.20 11.85
N PHE A 106 -7.30 -9.48 11.52
CA PHE A 106 -8.35 -8.46 11.50
C PHE A 106 -8.62 -7.89 12.89
N ALA A 107 -8.60 -8.71 13.94
CA ALA A 107 -8.75 -8.24 15.31
C ALA A 107 -7.60 -7.31 15.75
N GLU A 108 -6.36 -7.62 15.37
CA GLU A 108 -5.21 -6.75 15.64
C GLU A 108 -5.31 -5.41 14.88
N TRP A 109 -5.65 -5.45 13.60
CA TRP A 109 -5.80 -4.24 12.79
C TRP A 109 -6.98 -3.37 13.24
N ALA A 110 -8.06 -3.98 13.72
CA ALA A 110 -9.23 -3.26 14.24
C ALA A 110 -8.90 -2.38 15.48
N LYS A 111 -7.79 -2.65 16.17
CA LYS A 111 -7.30 -1.77 17.25
C LYS A 111 -6.94 -0.37 16.78
N SER A 112 -6.70 -0.18 15.47
CA SER A 112 -6.49 1.13 14.83
C SER A 112 -7.80 1.86 14.48
N ASN A 113 -8.93 1.45 15.06
CA ASN A 113 -10.28 1.98 14.82
C ASN A 113 -10.94 1.57 13.49
N ASP A 114 -10.39 0.62 12.76
CA ASP A 114 -11.06 0.04 11.61
C ASP A 114 -12.09 -1.02 12.05
N PRO A 115 -13.34 -0.98 11.57
CA PRO A 115 -14.29 -2.05 11.87
C PRO A 115 -13.82 -3.39 11.29
N VAL A 116 -13.92 -4.47 12.06
CA VAL A 116 -13.52 -5.82 11.60
C VAL A 116 -14.29 -6.23 10.34
N GLU A 117 -15.58 -5.89 10.27
CA GLU A 117 -16.43 -6.15 9.10
C GLU A 117 -15.92 -5.43 7.84
N SER A 118 -15.44 -4.21 7.99
CA SER A 118 -14.84 -3.45 6.87
C SER A 118 -13.54 -4.10 6.41
N LEU A 119 -12.72 -4.61 7.34
CA LEU A 119 -11.51 -5.36 7.02
C LEU A 119 -11.85 -6.66 6.27
N ARG A 120 -12.81 -7.44 6.75
CA ARG A 120 -13.28 -8.65 6.05
C ARG A 120 -13.77 -8.35 4.64
N ALA A 121 -14.56 -7.29 4.47
CA ALA A 121 -15.07 -6.89 3.15
C ALA A 121 -13.95 -6.48 2.20
N ASP A 122 -12.95 -5.75 2.69
CA ASP A 122 -11.80 -5.29 1.90
C ASP A 122 -10.89 -6.44 1.44
N PHE A 123 -10.83 -7.50 2.22
CA PHE A 123 -10.04 -8.70 1.90
C PHE A 123 -10.85 -9.80 1.20
N ALA A 124 -12.16 -9.64 1.06
CA ALA A 124 -13.00 -10.63 0.39
C ALA A 124 -12.53 -10.88 -1.05
N GLY A 125 -12.33 -12.15 -1.41
CA GLY A 125 -11.89 -12.55 -2.74
C GLY A 125 -10.40 -12.33 -3.04
N SER A 126 -9.59 -11.95 -2.04
CA SER A 126 -8.13 -11.82 -2.16
C SER A 126 -7.44 -12.65 -1.11
N SER A 127 -6.25 -13.17 -1.41
CA SER A 127 -5.46 -13.85 -0.37
C SER A 127 -4.78 -12.83 0.54
N LEU A 128 -4.70 -13.14 1.83
CA LEU A 128 -3.89 -12.38 2.79
C LEU A 128 -2.44 -12.28 2.31
N ARG A 129 -1.89 -13.37 1.80
CA ARG A 129 -0.51 -13.42 1.30
C ARG A 129 -0.22 -12.35 0.27
N ASP A 130 -1.11 -12.15 -0.69
CA ASP A 130 -0.90 -11.16 -1.74
C ASP A 130 -1.03 -9.73 -1.22
N LYS A 131 -2.00 -9.49 -0.33
CA LYS A 131 -2.27 -8.15 0.21
C LYS A 131 -1.23 -7.68 1.23
N VAL A 132 -0.66 -8.58 2.02
CA VAL A 132 0.36 -8.21 3.05
C VAL A 132 1.79 -8.48 2.58
N SER A 133 2.01 -8.71 1.30
CA SER A 133 3.34 -8.94 0.74
C SER A 133 4.28 -7.76 1.04
N PRO A 134 5.46 -8.00 1.65
CA PRO A 134 6.43 -6.97 1.94
C PRO A 134 7.34 -6.64 0.74
N LEU A 135 7.11 -7.26 -0.41
CA LEU A 135 8.02 -7.15 -1.56
C LEU A 135 8.06 -5.72 -2.11
N VAL A 136 9.28 -5.25 -2.34
CA VAL A 136 9.58 -4.07 -3.13
C VAL A 136 9.93 -4.56 -4.54
N ASP A 137 8.91 -4.70 -5.37
CA ASP A 137 9.03 -5.20 -6.74
C ASP A 137 9.07 -4.05 -7.76
N ASN A 138 9.34 -4.41 -9.02
CA ASN A 138 9.44 -3.43 -10.11
C ASN A 138 8.12 -2.71 -10.36
N PHE A 139 6.98 -3.33 -10.05
CA PHE A 139 5.69 -2.67 -10.13
C PHE A 139 5.58 -1.53 -9.11
N LEU A 140 5.92 -1.78 -7.85
CA LEU A 140 5.89 -0.75 -6.81
C LEU A 140 6.84 0.42 -7.15
N ILE A 141 8.07 0.12 -7.54
CA ILE A 141 9.06 1.15 -7.94
C ILE A 141 8.52 1.98 -9.11
N GLY A 142 7.97 1.32 -10.13
CA GLY A 142 7.36 1.98 -11.29
C GLY A 142 6.17 2.87 -10.91
N ARG A 143 5.38 2.50 -9.91
CA ARG A 143 4.28 3.33 -9.39
C ARG A 143 4.78 4.62 -8.75
N TYR A 144 5.84 4.54 -7.94
CA TYR A 144 6.45 5.75 -7.36
C TYR A 144 7.00 6.68 -8.46
N GLN A 145 7.66 6.12 -9.50
CA GLN A 145 8.13 6.92 -10.62
C GLN A 145 6.96 7.59 -11.37
N ALA A 146 5.90 6.83 -11.65
CA ALA A 146 4.72 7.38 -12.34
C ALA A 146 4.06 8.54 -11.56
N VAL A 147 3.99 8.44 -10.23
CA VAL A 147 3.49 9.54 -9.38
C VAL A 147 4.41 10.76 -9.44
N ALA A 148 5.73 10.57 -9.42
CA ALA A 148 6.70 11.66 -9.55
C ALA A 148 6.60 12.36 -10.92
N ASP A 149 6.44 11.58 -11.99
CA ASP A 149 6.30 12.09 -13.36
C ASP A 149 4.99 12.88 -13.53
N GLN A 150 3.89 12.35 -12.98
CA GLN A 150 2.61 13.05 -12.96
C GLN A 150 2.69 14.35 -12.18
N ALA A 151 3.27 14.34 -10.98
CA ALA A 151 3.45 15.55 -10.18
C ALA A 151 4.27 16.61 -10.92
N LYS A 152 5.25 16.18 -11.73
CA LYS A 152 6.00 17.10 -12.60
C LYS A 152 5.16 17.63 -13.76
N ALA A 153 4.39 16.79 -14.42
CA ALA A 153 3.52 17.18 -15.53
C ALA A 153 2.46 18.18 -15.09
N GLU A 154 1.89 17.98 -13.90
CA GLU A 154 0.90 18.86 -13.28
C GLU A 154 1.52 20.10 -12.59
N LYS A 155 2.84 20.26 -12.66
CA LYS A 155 3.61 21.39 -12.07
C LYS A 155 3.51 21.47 -10.54
N LEU A 156 3.19 20.39 -9.86
CA LEU A 156 3.19 20.30 -8.40
C LEU A 156 4.61 20.29 -7.84
N ILE A 157 5.58 19.78 -8.62
CA ILE A 157 7.00 19.83 -8.29
C ILE A 157 7.79 20.60 -9.37
N ARG A 158 8.84 21.31 -8.93
CA ARG A 158 9.64 22.17 -9.83
C ARG A 158 10.62 21.40 -10.72
N ARG A 159 11.17 20.29 -10.21
CA ARG A 159 12.19 19.49 -10.91
C ARG A 159 11.70 18.07 -11.10
N PRO A 160 12.10 17.39 -12.19
CA PRO A 160 11.84 15.96 -12.30
C PRO A 160 12.53 15.21 -11.17
N VAL A 161 11.95 14.12 -10.74
CA VAL A 161 12.48 13.26 -9.68
C VAL A 161 12.64 11.87 -10.24
N THR A 162 13.81 11.27 -10.04
CA THR A 162 14.08 9.87 -10.33
C THR A 162 14.05 9.11 -9.03
N VAL A 163 13.23 8.08 -8.96
CA VAL A 163 13.10 7.24 -7.76
C VAL A 163 14.13 6.11 -7.70
N GLU A 164 14.95 5.96 -8.72
CA GLU A 164 16.09 5.06 -8.71
C GLU A 164 17.00 5.40 -7.53
N GLY A 165 17.36 4.40 -6.73
CA GLY A 165 18.16 4.59 -5.53
C GLY A 165 17.39 5.03 -4.27
N TRP A 166 16.07 5.26 -4.34
CA TRP A 166 15.26 5.49 -3.13
C TRP A 166 15.05 4.22 -2.31
N PHE A 167 15.12 3.08 -2.97
CA PHE A 167 14.86 1.79 -2.35
C PHE A 167 16.16 1.10 -2.00
N ALA A 168 16.24 0.55 -0.78
CA ALA A 168 17.34 -0.24 -0.27
C ALA A 168 16.95 -1.74 -0.18
N PRO A 169 16.85 -2.45 -1.32
CA PRO A 169 16.31 -3.82 -1.36
C PRO A 169 17.16 -4.83 -0.61
N GLY A 170 18.42 -4.52 -0.34
CA GLY A 170 19.37 -5.43 0.32
C GLY A 170 18.89 -5.90 1.70
N TYR A 171 18.28 -5.02 2.50
CA TYR A 171 17.72 -5.38 3.81
C TYR A 171 16.61 -6.42 3.70
N LEU A 172 15.67 -6.18 2.77
CA LEU A 172 14.58 -7.13 2.54
C LEU A 172 15.09 -8.46 2.00
N GLN A 173 16.00 -8.44 1.04
CA GLN A 173 16.60 -9.65 0.48
C GLN A 173 17.31 -10.48 1.55
N ALA A 174 18.09 -9.82 2.44
CA ALA A 174 18.76 -10.48 3.56
C ALA A 174 17.75 -11.11 4.53
N ALA A 175 16.67 -10.39 4.87
CA ALA A 175 15.61 -10.87 5.74
C ALA A 175 14.86 -12.08 5.16
N LEU A 176 14.53 -12.04 3.88
CA LEU A 176 13.87 -13.16 3.19
C LEU A 176 14.79 -14.38 3.12
N LYS A 177 16.05 -14.19 2.73
CA LYS A 177 17.02 -15.27 2.60
C LYS A 177 17.29 -15.97 3.95
N SER A 178 17.48 -15.22 5.02
CA SER A 178 17.72 -15.80 6.35
C SER A 178 16.55 -16.65 6.88
N ARG A 179 15.36 -16.50 6.29
CA ARG A 179 14.13 -17.20 6.66
C ARG A 179 13.68 -18.24 5.63
N GLY A 180 14.39 -18.40 4.50
CA GLY A 180 13.99 -19.27 3.40
C GLY A 180 12.68 -18.83 2.74
N LEU A 181 12.43 -17.51 2.67
CA LEU A 181 11.19 -16.92 2.18
C LEU A 181 11.32 -16.21 0.82
N GLU A 182 12.45 -16.40 0.10
CA GLU A 182 12.74 -15.72 -1.16
C GLU A 182 11.66 -15.92 -2.22
N HIS A 183 10.92 -17.03 -2.15
CA HIS A 183 9.87 -17.40 -3.10
C HIS A 183 8.49 -17.50 -2.46
N TYR A 184 8.34 -17.05 -1.22
CA TYR A 184 7.07 -17.16 -0.50
C TYR A 184 6.01 -16.22 -1.06
N TRP A 185 6.36 -14.99 -1.37
CA TRP A 185 5.49 -14.02 -2.04
C TRP A 185 5.84 -13.91 -3.52
N THR A 186 4.81 -13.78 -4.36
CA THR A 186 4.99 -13.61 -5.79
C THR A 186 5.07 -12.13 -6.14
N PRO A 187 6.16 -11.64 -6.76
CA PRO A 187 6.26 -10.25 -7.17
C PRO A 187 5.30 -9.94 -8.31
N TYR A 188 4.83 -8.69 -8.38
CA TYR A 188 4.11 -8.18 -9.53
C TYR A 188 5.08 -7.73 -10.62
N GLY A 189 4.73 -8.04 -11.87
CA GLY A 189 5.41 -7.49 -13.04
C GLY A 189 5.09 -6.00 -13.25
N PRO A 190 5.82 -5.32 -14.14
CA PRO A 190 5.61 -3.88 -14.42
C PRO A 190 4.19 -3.54 -14.88
N ASP A 191 3.48 -4.52 -15.43
CA ASP A 191 2.07 -4.41 -15.88
C ASP A 191 1.05 -4.58 -14.73
N GLY A 192 1.51 -4.76 -13.49
CA GLY A 192 0.66 -5.01 -12.34
C GLY A 192 0.04 -6.40 -12.27
N LYS A 193 0.59 -7.36 -13.01
CA LYS A 193 0.14 -8.76 -12.98
C LYS A 193 1.18 -9.65 -12.30
N GLN A 194 0.71 -10.64 -11.60
CA GLN A 194 1.57 -11.72 -11.13
C GLN A 194 1.76 -12.76 -12.24
N PRO A 195 2.95 -13.41 -12.33
CA PRO A 195 3.13 -14.54 -13.21
C PRO A 195 2.08 -15.63 -12.93
N ALA A 196 1.61 -16.30 -13.97
CA ALA A 196 0.72 -17.44 -13.78
C ALA A 196 1.40 -18.50 -12.89
N ALA A 197 0.61 -19.16 -12.02
CA ALA A 197 1.13 -20.13 -11.04
C ALA A 197 2.02 -21.21 -11.70
N ASP A 198 1.71 -21.61 -12.93
CA ASP A 198 2.47 -22.60 -13.70
C ASP A 198 3.86 -22.08 -14.13
N ALA A 199 4.04 -20.77 -14.30
CA ALA A 199 5.30 -20.18 -14.69
C ALA A 199 6.31 -20.13 -13.53
N VAL A 200 5.83 -20.05 -12.29
CA VAL A 200 6.67 -20.04 -11.09
C VAL A 200 7.26 -21.43 -10.84
N ALA A 201 6.49 -22.49 -11.08
CA ALA A 201 6.94 -23.88 -10.90
C ALA A 201 8.09 -24.26 -11.87
N VAL A 202 8.07 -23.71 -13.11
CA VAL A 202 9.11 -23.97 -14.13
C VAL A 202 10.42 -23.25 -13.81
N ALA A 203 10.37 -22.08 -13.19
CA ALA A 203 11.56 -21.30 -12.84
C ALA A 203 12.34 -21.95 -11.68
N THR A 204 11.63 -22.52 -10.70
CA THR A 204 12.24 -23.24 -9.57
C THR A 204 12.88 -24.57 -9.97
N SER A 205 12.36 -25.25 -10.99
CA SER A 205 12.92 -26.53 -11.47
C SER A 205 14.21 -26.38 -12.31
N LYS A 206 14.47 -25.17 -12.85
CA LYS A 206 15.70 -24.89 -13.65
C LYS A 206 16.89 -24.40 -12.85
N GLN A 207 16.73 -24.06 -11.58
CA GLN A 207 17.84 -23.65 -10.71
C GLN A 207 18.40 -24.79 -9.83
N GLY A 208 17.85 -25.99 -9.97
CA GLY A 208 18.26 -27.20 -9.23
C GLY A 208 18.99 -28.25 -10.08
N SER A 209 19.59 -27.86 -11.23
CA SER A 209 20.33 -28.77 -12.10
C SER A 209 21.76 -28.30 -12.29
#